data_a501b0c3cd82175094e8186bb2935780
#
_entry.id   a501b0c3cd82175094e8186bb2935780
#
_cell.length_a   1.000
_cell.length_b   1.000
_cell.length_c   1.000
_cell.angle_alpha   90.00
_cell.angle_beta   90.00
_cell.angle_gamma   90.00
#
_symmetry.space_group_name_H-M   'P 1'
#
loop_
_entity.id
_entity.type
_entity.pdbx_description
1 polymer ?
#
loop_
_entity_poly.entity_id
_entity_poly.type
_entity_poly.pdbx_seq_one_letter_code
_entity_poly.pdbx_strand_id
1 'polypeptide(L)'
;MFTEAQNFSIVQTELDKVFFQRFDYDDTFPGVAHATTAEIFKPVETTHAAWIQSINKGSGLFPAVGETATVPLSTPKVTNKQTTLVNTYAQGIDISKQLFDDNMHGVWENDVRDFADQAKNTQDFTAFGLFRLGFTTALTADGQAIFSTHTLIGGGTQSNAGTVALTPTSLNTGIVNLMEQKNQAGVISGATAKVLLVAPANWKHAREITDSALIADSGNNNVNVYRSALGLTVWTSHWLGAAAGGSDTAWFLLAANHGFTRLIRQGLETALTDWRYSNNLTYRYQANYRENYFCADYAGSYGSTGTA
;
A
#
# COMPACT_ATOMS: atom_id res chain seq x y z
N MET A 1 -28.87 20.98 34.92
CA MET A 1 -27.87 21.87 34.32
C MET A 1 -26.61 21.05 34.24
N PHE A 2 -26.13 20.76 33.02
CA PHE A 2 -24.89 20.00 32.84
C PHE A 2 -23.70 20.82 33.29
N THR A 3 -22.68 20.19 33.87
CA THR A 3 -21.44 20.89 34.19
C THR A 3 -20.69 21.24 32.90
N GLU A 4 -19.84 22.24 32.90
CA GLU A 4 -19.03 22.66 31.74
C GLU A 4 -18.16 21.51 31.18
N ALA A 5 -17.61 20.69 32.08
CA ALA A 5 -16.85 19.50 31.70
C ALA A 5 -17.71 18.43 30.99
N GLN A 6 -18.98 18.33 31.37
CA GLN A 6 -19.93 17.43 30.69
C GLN A 6 -20.28 17.92 29.29
N ASN A 7 -20.48 19.24 29.12
CA ASN A 7 -20.72 19.82 27.80
C ASN A 7 -19.52 19.62 26.86
N PHE A 8 -18.30 19.83 27.34
CA PHE A 8 -17.09 19.60 26.56
C PHE A 8 -16.95 18.14 26.11
N SER A 9 -17.17 17.20 27.01
CA SER A 9 -17.14 15.77 26.70
C SER A 9 -18.22 15.37 25.68
N ILE A 10 -19.39 15.97 25.72
CA ILE A 10 -20.48 15.73 24.76
C ILE A 10 -20.07 16.23 23.38
N VAL A 11 -19.53 17.44 23.27
CA VAL A 11 -19.06 18.03 22.02
C VAL A 11 -17.97 17.15 21.38
N GLN A 12 -16.98 16.73 22.16
CA GLN A 12 -15.93 15.84 21.64
C GLN A 12 -16.53 14.51 21.14
N THR A 13 -17.44 13.93 21.89
CA THR A 13 -18.07 12.66 21.51
C THR A 13 -18.89 12.77 20.20
N GLU A 14 -19.57 13.89 19.99
CA GLU A 14 -20.32 14.14 18.75
C GLU A 14 -19.37 14.32 17.56
N LEU A 15 -18.31 15.11 17.70
CA LEU A 15 -17.29 15.31 16.68
C LEU A 15 -16.59 13.98 16.32
N ASP A 16 -16.16 13.22 17.33
CA ASP A 16 -15.53 11.92 17.14
C ASP A 16 -16.47 10.94 16.43
N LYS A 17 -17.75 10.93 16.79
CA LYS A 17 -18.75 10.08 16.13
C LYS A 17 -18.86 10.38 14.64
N VAL A 18 -18.98 11.65 14.26
CA VAL A 18 -19.07 12.07 12.85
C VAL A 18 -17.78 11.75 12.10
N PHE A 19 -16.63 12.03 12.73
CA PHE A 19 -15.31 11.78 12.15
C PHE A 19 -15.08 10.30 11.88
N PHE A 20 -15.19 9.43 12.89
CA PHE A 20 -14.93 8.01 12.74
C PHE A 20 -15.97 7.31 11.89
N GLN A 21 -17.23 7.73 11.94
CA GLN A 21 -18.26 7.22 11.03
C GLN A 21 -17.91 7.46 9.56
N ARG A 22 -17.28 8.61 9.25
CA ARG A 22 -16.85 8.92 7.89
C ARG A 22 -15.51 8.27 7.56
N PHE A 23 -14.56 8.27 8.49
CA PHE A 23 -13.23 7.66 8.31
C PHE A 23 -13.32 6.15 8.04
N ASP A 24 -14.19 5.44 8.76
CA ASP A 24 -14.41 4.00 8.61
C ASP A 24 -15.35 3.66 7.43
N TYR A 25 -15.98 4.68 6.83
CA TYR A 25 -16.86 4.47 5.70
C TYR A 25 -16.07 3.97 4.49
N ASP A 26 -16.49 2.83 3.97
CA ASP A 26 -15.90 2.25 2.79
C ASP A 26 -16.68 2.67 1.54
N ASP A 27 -16.05 3.52 0.70
CA ASP A 27 -16.60 4.02 -0.57
C ASP A 27 -16.48 2.97 -1.70
N THR A 28 -16.25 1.70 -1.38
CA THR A 28 -16.17 0.66 -2.41
C THR A 28 -17.52 0.48 -3.09
N PHE A 29 -17.61 0.97 -4.32
CA PHE A 29 -18.74 0.67 -5.18
C PHE A 29 -18.73 -0.81 -5.54
N PRO A 30 -19.88 -1.52 -5.44
CA PRO A 30 -19.99 -2.89 -5.92
C PRO A 30 -19.54 -2.97 -7.39
N GLY A 31 -18.46 -3.70 -7.65
CA GLY A 31 -17.91 -3.91 -9.01
C GLY A 31 -16.73 -3.03 -9.39
N VAL A 32 -16.37 -2.01 -8.60
CA VAL A 32 -15.10 -1.27 -8.74
C VAL A 32 -14.30 -1.49 -7.48
N ALA A 33 -13.36 -2.40 -7.52
CA ALA A 33 -12.45 -2.63 -6.41
C ALA A 33 -11.45 -1.48 -6.34
N HIS A 34 -11.68 -0.52 -5.43
CA HIS A 34 -10.71 0.50 -5.06
C HIS A 34 -9.82 -0.07 -3.96
N ALA A 35 -8.49 -0.05 -4.19
CA ALA A 35 -7.55 -0.50 -3.18
C ALA A 35 -7.37 0.57 -2.12
N THR A 36 -7.59 0.21 -0.87
CA THR A 36 -7.14 0.97 0.29
C THR A 36 -5.79 0.45 0.78
N THR A 37 -5.22 1.12 1.76
CA THR A 37 -3.98 0.66 2.39
C THR A 37 -4.12 -0.72 3.05
N ALA A 38 -5.32 -1.07 3.50
CA ALA A 38 -5.58 -2.32 4.22
C ALA A 38 -5.48 -3.58 3.33
N GLU A 39 -5.88 -3.50 2.06
CA GLU A 39 -5.85 -4.65 1.15
C GLU A 39 -4.47 -4.93 0.59
N ILE A 40 -3.63 -3.90 0.44
CA ILE A 40 -2.33 -4.01 -0.21
C ILE A 40 -1.20 -4.13 0.80
N PHE A 41 -1.24 -3.38 1.91
CA PHE A 41 -0.11 -3.29 2.82
C PHE A 41 -0.27 -4.17 4.05
N LYS A 42 0.79 -4.90 4.40
CA LYS A 42 0.82 -5.73 5.62
C LYS A 42 1.07 -4.83 6.83
N PRO A 43 0.16 -4.78 7.80
CA PRO A 43 0.37 -3.97 8.99
C PRO A 43 1.45 -4.58 9.90
N VAL A 44 2.34 -3.73 10.40
CA VAL A 44 3.34 -4.05 11.42
C VAL A 44 3.29 -2.96 12.47
N GLU A 45 3.08 -3.34 13.71
CA GLU A 45 3.07 -2.40 14.83
C GLU A 45 4.47 -2.27 15.44
N THR A 46 4.83 -1.06 15.86
CA THR A 46 6.10 -0.78 16.52
C THR A 46 5.93 0.24 17.65
N THR A 47 6.74 0.08 18.70
CA THR A 47 6.85 1.08 19.78
C THR A 47 8.03 2.03 19.58
N HIS A 48 8.87 1.77 18.56
CA HIS A 48 10.08 2.54 18.30
C HIS A 48 9.86 3.62 17.23
N ALA A 49 10.71 4.65 17.23
CA ALA A 49 10.69 5.72 16.24
C ALA A 49 11.24 5.29 14.87
N ALA A 50 11.96 4.17 14.83
CA ALA A 50 12.52 3.60 13.61
C ALA A 50 12.33 2.08 13.62
N TRP A 51 12.13 1.51 12.42
CA TRP A 51 12.07 0.09 12.19
C TRP A 51 13.24 -0.33 11.29
N ILE A 52 13.93 -1.38 11.69
CA ILE A 52 15.04 -1.93 10.91
C ILE A 52 14.62 -3.30 10.39
N GLN A 53 14.51 -3.42 9.10
CA GLN A 53 14.30 -4.69 8.43
C GLN A 53 15.56 -5.10 7.68
N SER A 54 15.99 -6.35 7.89
CA SER A 54 17.15 -6.93 7.22
C SER A 54 16.72 -7.99 6.22
N ILE A 55 17.42 -8.04 5.09
CA ILE A 55 17.31 -9.12 4.12
C ILE A 55 18.47 -10.08 4.36
N ASN A 56 18.14 -11.35 4.54
CA ASN A 56 19.12 -12.40 4.78
C ASN A 56 19.32 -13.20 3.49
N LYS A 57 20.56 -13.64 3.25
CA LYS A 57 20.87 -14.53 2.14
C LYS A 57 20.01 -15.82 2.17
N GLY A 58 19.69 -16.31 3.35
CA GLY A 58 19.08 -17.62 3.51
C GLY A 58 20.07 -18.76 3.23
N SER A 59 19.59 -20.00 3.25
CA SER A 59 20.32 -21.17 2.82
C SER A 59 19.96 -21.52 1.37
N GLY A 60 20.91 -22.11 0.64
CA GLY A 60 20.65 -22.72 -0.65
C GLY A 60 19.87 -24.04 -0.53
N LEU A 61 19.77 -24.80 -1.62
CA LEU A 61 19.23 -26.14 -1.59
C LEU A 61 20.10 -27.05 -0.73
N PHE A 62 19.49 -28.00 -0.02
CA PHE A 62 20.23 -28.97 0.75
C PHE A 62 20.94 -29.95 -0.19
N PRO A 63 22.28 -30.08 -0.09
CA PRO A 63 23.02 -31.08 -0.86
C PRO A 63 22.72 -32.47 -0.33
N ALA A 64 22.81 -33.47 -1.17
CA ALA A 64 22.79 -34.86 -0.76
C ALA A 64 24.09 -35.18 0.04
N VAL A 65 23.92 -35.81 1.17
CA VAL A 65 25.03 -36.16 2.07
C VAL A 65 25.16 -37.69 2.13
N GLY A 66 26.38 -38.23 1.93
CA GLY A 66 26.66 -39.65 2.09
C GLY A 66 26.64 -40.09 3.56
N GLU A 67 26.59 -41.42 3.79
CA GLU A 67 26.37 -42.05 5.10
C GLU A 67 27.37 -41.62 6.20
N THR A 68 28.57 -41.21 5.84
CA THR A 68 29.64 -40.79 6.80
C THR A 68 30.17 -39.39 6.50
N ALA A 69 29.54 -38.64 5.61
CA ALA A 69 30.00 -37.32 5.21
C ALA A 69 29.64 -36.25 6.22
N THR A 70 30.50 -35.26 6.35
CA THR A 70 30.24 -34.08 7.18
C THR A 70 29.06 -33.27 6.62
N VAL A 71 28.10 -32.90 7.48
CA VAL A 71 26.96 -32.05 7.11
C VAL A 71 27.47 -30.66 6.69
N PRO A 72 27.17 -30.21 5.45
CA PRO A 72 27.57 -28.88 5.02
C PRO A 72 26.83 -27.81 5.80
N LEU A 73 27.54 -26.82 6.31
CA LEU A 73 26.99 -25.72 7.07
C LEU A 73 26.75 -24.52 6.15
N SER A 74 25.52 -24.03 6.13
CA SER A 74 25.19 -22.75 5.51
C SER A 74 25.41 -21.63 6.52
N THR A 75 26.20 -20.62 6.13
CA THR A 75 26.41 -19.43 6.97
C THR A 75 25.39 -18.36 6.59
N PRO A 76 24.38 -18.06 7.42
CA PRO A 76 23.47 -16.97 7.17
C PRO A 76 24.26 -15.66 7.12
N LYS A 77 24.03 -14.87 6.06
CA LYS A 77 24.64 -13.56 5.92
C LYS A 77 23.56 -12.51 5.85
N VAL A 78 23.53 -11.61 6.82
CA VAL A 78 22.75 -10.37 6.79
C VAL A 78 23.60 -9.32 6.10
N THR A 79 23.16 -8.86 4.95
CA THR A 79 23.96 -7.90 4.17
C THR A 79 23.22 -6.58 4.02
N ASN A 80 21.92 -6.63 3.72
CA ASN A 80 21.14 -5.48 3.38
C ASN A 80 20.16 -5.15 4.50
N LYS A 81 20.15 -3.90 4.92
CA LYS A 81 19.27 -3.39 5.97
C LYS A 81 18.57 -2.12 5.48
N GLN A 82 17.30 -2.04 5.70
CA GLN A 82 16.51 -0.82 5.51
C GLN A 82 16.08 -0.30 6.87
N THR A 83 16.36 0.97 7.11
CA THR A 83 15.86 1.69 8.28
C THR A 83 14.74 2.62 7.84
N THR A 84 13.55 2.38 8.36
CA THR A 84 12.37 3.20 8.07
C THR A 84 12.01 4.00 9.31
N LEU A 85 11.99 5.32 9.18
CA LEU A 85 11.55 6.23 10.24
C LEU A 85 10.03 6.34 10.23
N VAL A 86 9.45 6.46 11.42
CA VAL A 86 8.01 6.71 11.55
C VAL A 86 7.75 8.20 11.40
N ASN A 87 6.89 8.58 10.47
CA ASN A 87 6.45 9.96 10.28
C ASN A 87 5.25 10.27 11.18
N THR A 88 5.12 11.53 11.56
CA THR A 88 3.94 12.03 12.28
C THR A 88 3.12 12.89 11.34
N TYR A 89 1.86 12.56 11.20
CA TYR A 89 0.88 13.33 10.44
C TYR A 89 -0.13 13.91 11.42
N ALA A 90 -0.36 15.20 11.32
CA ALA A 90 -1.30 15.90 12.19
C ALA A 90 -1.91 17.08 11.46
N GLN A 91 -3.20 17.28 11.65
CA GLN A 91 -3.93 18.44 11.17
C GLN A 91 -5.06 18.77 12.13
N GLY A 92 -5.52 20.01 12.15
CA GLY A 92 -6.65 20.44 12.95
C GLY A 92 -7.55 21.40 12.17
N ILE A 93 -8.81 21.43 12.56
CA ILE A 93 -9.82 22.39 12.08
C ILE A 93 -10.29 23.24 13.27
N ASP A 94 -10.52 24.51 13.03
CA ASP A 94 -11.08 25.44 14.02
C ASP A 94 -12.54 25.69 13.72
N ILE A 95 -13.43 25.37 14.67
CA ILE A 95 -14.87 25.58 14.59
C ILE A 95 -15.25 26.71 15.55
N SER A 96 -15.86 27.77 15.05
CA SER A 96 -16.25 28.88 15.93
C SER A 96 -17.34 28.43 16.91
N LYS A 97 -17.27 28.96 18.14
CA LYS A 97 -18.28 28.66 19.16
C LYS A 97 -19.69 29.07 18.68
N GLN A 98 -19.80 30.19 17.98
CA GLN A 98 -21.09 30.64 17.44
C GLN A 98 -21.65 29.67 16.39
N LEU A 99 -20.82 29.20 15.46
CA LEU A 99 -21.22 28.21 14.46
C LEU A 99 -21.69 26.92 15.13
N PHE A 100 -21.03 26.51 16.20
CA PHE A 100 -21.39 25.31 16.94
C PHE A 100 -22.71 25.47 17.73
N ASP A 101 -22.89 26.61 18.42
CA ASP A 101 -24.09 26.91 19.21
C ASP A 101 -25.32 27.13 18.31
N ASP A 102 -25.16 27.77 17.15
CA ASP A 102 -26.25 28.14 16.24
C ASP A 102 -26.54 27.07 15.18
N ASN A 103 -25.78 26.01 15.12
CA ASN A 103 -25.79 24.87 14.16
C ASN A 103 -27.00 24.84 13.19
N MET A 104 -27.08 25.82 12.33
CA MET A 104 -28.07 25.85 11.26
C MET A 104 -27.53 25.03 10.07
N HIS A 105 -28.16 23.89 9.80
CA HIS A 105 -27.90 23.04 8.62
C HIS A 105 -26.69 22.10 8.64
N GLY A 106 -26.12 21.73 9.79
CA GLY A 106 -25.06 20.73 9.86
C GLY A 106 -23.76 21.14 9.17
N VAL A 107 -23.42 22.42 9.15
CA VAL A 107 -22.24 22.94 8.42
C VAL A 107 -20.96 22.38 9.01
N TRP A 108 -20.81 22.41 10.35
CA TRP A 108 -19.62 21.90 11.00
C TRP A 108 -19.47 20.37 10.84
N GLU A 109 -20.57 19.63 10.71
CA GLU A 109 -20.53 18.19 10.46
C GLU A 109 -19.93 17.86 9.09
N ASN A 110 -20.20 18.68 8.08
CA ASN A 110 -19.58 18.52 6.76
C ASN A 110 -18.08 18.82 6.81
N ASP A 111 -17.66 19.86 7.55
CA ASP A 111 -16.23 20.17 7.72
C ASP A 111 -15.49 19.03 8.42
N VAL A 112 -16.12 18.39 9.42
CA VAL A 112 -15.53 17.23 10.11
C VAL A 112 -15.48 15.99 9.20
N ARG A 113 -16.49 15.77 8.36
CA ARG A 113 -16.46 14.68 7.35
C ARG A 113 -15.37 14.90 6.32
N ASP A 114 -15.24 16.10 5.79
CA ASP A 114 -14.17 16.46 4.85
C ASP A 114 -12.79 16.28 5.50
N PHE A 115 -12.68 16.63 6.77
CA PHE A 115 -11.45 16.42 7.54
C PHE A 115 -11.09 14.94 7.70
N ALA A 116 -12.08 14.08 7.95
CA ALA A 116 -11.90 12.63 8.00
C ALA A 116 -11.46 12.05 6.64
N ASP A 117 -12.08 12.54 5.54
CA ASP A 117 -11.70 12.14 4.18
C ASP A 117 -10.25 12.54 3.86
N GLN A 118 -9.81 13.73 4.28
CA GLN A 118 -8.42 14.16 4.08
C GLN A 118 -7.42 13.32 4.88
N ALA A 119 -7.77 12.87 6.09
CA ALA A 119 -6.94 11.96 6.84
C ALA A 119 -6.76 10.62 6.10
N LYS A 120 -7.84 10.01 5.58
CA LYS A 120 -7.82 8.78 4.78
C LYS A 120 -7.03 8.98 3.48
N ASN A 121 -7.31 10.06 2.75
CA ASN A 121 -6.60 10.40 1.52
C ASN A 121 -5.09 10.56 1.73
N THR A 122 -4.67 11.11 2.86
CA THR A 122 -3.24 11.28 3.17
C THR A 122 -2.55 9.94 3.41
N GLN A 123 -3.23 9.00 4.09
CA GLN A 123 -2.73 7.64 4.26
C GLN A 123 -2.54 6.95 2.90
N ASP A 124 -3.57 6.97 2.07
CA ASP A 124 -3.53 6.33 0.75
C ASP A 124 -2.51 6.99 -0.17
N PHE A 125 -2.47 8.33 -0.24
CA PHE A 125 -1.48 9.05 -1.03
C PHE A 125 -0.04 8.68 -0.68
N THR A 126 0.24 8.58 0.62
CA THR A 126 1.57 8.21 1.12
C THR A 126 1.89 6.76 0.80
N ALA A 127 0.95 5.85 1.03
CA ALA A 127 1.11 4.43 0.76
C ALA A 127 1.37 4.13 -0.72
N PHE A 128 0.50 4.63 -1.60
CA PHE A 128 0.64 4.42 -3.04
C PHE A 128 1.80 5.23 -3.65
N GLY A 129 2.39 6.13 -2.88
CA GLY A 129 3.66 6.78 -3.21
C GLY A 129 4.80 5.78 -3.48
N LEU A 130 4.81 4.63 -2.80
CA LEU A 130 5.79 3.57 -3.06
C LEU A 130 5.70 2.99 -4.48
N PHE A 131 4.50 2.90 -5.03
CA PHE A 131 4.30 2.43 -6.41
C PHE A 131 4.63 3.52 -7.43
N ARG A 132 4.19 4.77 -7.19
CA ARG A 132 4.50 5.89 -8.08
C ARG A 132 6.00 6.14 -8.21
N LEU A 133 6.71 6.07 -7.10
CA LEU A 133 8.14 6.30 -7.01
C LEU A 133 8.96 5.00 -7.07
N GLY A 134 8.30 3.86 -7.23
CA GLY A 134 8.89 2.54 -7.17
C GLY A 134 9.90 2.23 -8.29
N PHE A 135 9.85 2.97 -9.39
CA PHE A 135 10.82 2.86 -10.48
C PHE A 135 12.03 3.80 -10.31
N THR A 136 11.98 4.73 -9.34
CA THR A 136 12.99 5.81 -9.23
C THR A 136 13.57 5.95 -7.82
N THR A 137 12.80 6.49 -6.87
CA THR A 137 13.28 6.95 -5.56
C THR A 137 12.82 6.12 -4.38
N ALA A 138 11.76 5.31 -4.52
CA ALA A 138 11.38 4.38 -3.48
C ALA A 138 12.32 3.17 -3.52
N LEU A 139 13.17 3.05 -2.49
CA LEU A 139 14.27 2.08 -2.46
C LEU A 139 13.94 0.90 -1.55
N THR A 140 14.48 -0.25 -1.91
CA THR A 140 14.51 -1.47 -1.08
C THR A 140 15.77 -1.52 -0.22
N ALA A 141 15.92 -2.55 0.60
CA ALA A 141 17.06 -2.70 1.52
C ALA A 141 18.41 -2.88 0.82
N ASP A 142 18.43 -3.23 -0.46
CA ASP A 142 19.65 -3.32 -1.29
C ASP A 142 20.07 -1.96 -1.90
N GLY A 143 19.29 -0.90 -1.65
CA GLY A 143 19.54 0.45 -2.14
C GLY A 143 19.13 0.67 -3.60
N GLN A 144 18.44 -0.30 -4.22
CA GLN A 144 17.88 -0.16 -5.56
C GLN A 144 16.40 0.25 -5.50
N ALA A 145 15.88 0.81 -6.59
CA ALA A 145 14.44 1.10 -6.71
C ALA A 145 13.62 -0.20 -6.59
N ILE A 146 12.40 -0.13 -6.07
CA ILE A 146 11.56 -1.31 -5.83
C ILE A 146 11.36 -2.14 -7.11
N PHE A 147 11.11 -1.47 -8.23
CA PHE A 147 10.98 -2.10 -9.54
C PHE A 147 12.21 -1.76 -10.39
N SER A 148 13.21 -2.61 -10.30
CA SER A 148 14.48 -2.43 -11.00
C SER A 148 15.24 -3.75 -11.15
N THR A 149 16.51 -3.67 -11.46
CA THR A 149 17.42 -4.83 -11.42
C THR A 149 18.12 -4.87 -10.07
N HIS A 150 17.97 -5.97 -9.38
CA HIS A 150 18.51 -6.21 -8.04
C HIS A 150 19.68 -7.20 -8.09
N THR A 151 20.67 -6.99 -7.22
CA THR A 151 21.80 -7.91 -7.07
C THR A 151 21.54 -8.87 -5.91
N LEU A 152 21.63 -10.17 -6.19
CA LEU A 152 21.43 -11.20 -5.18
C LEU A 152 22.66 -11.35 -4.28
N ILE A 153 22.45 -11.54 -2.98
CA ILE A 153 23.53 -11.75 -2.00
C ILE A 153 24.35 -13.01 -2.33
N GLY A 154 23.70 -14.02 -2.93
CA GLY A 154 24.33 -15.25 -3.41
C GLY A 154 25.09 -15.13 -4.72
N GLY A 155 25.02 -13.95 -5.38
CA GLY A 155 25.57 -13.66 -6.68
C GLY A 155 24.57 -13.75 -7.81
N GLY A 156 24.80 -12.97 -8.87
CA GLY A 156 23.89 -12.79 -9.98
C GLY A 156 22.92 -11.62 -9.79
N THR A 157 22.12 -11.36 -10.80
CA THR A 157 21.11 -10.29 -10.83
C THR A 157 19.77 -10.84 -11.26
N GLN A 158 18.69 -10.17 -10.84
CA GLN A 158 17.36 -10.41 -11.38
C GLN A 158 16.58 -9.10 -11.44
N SER A 159 15.64 -9.01 -12.39
CA SER A 159 14.81 -7.83 -12.56
C SER A 159 13.34 -8.19 -12.33
N ASN A 160 12.65 -7.32 -11.60
CA ASN A 160 11.19 -7.36 -11.42
C ASN A 160 10.50 -6.18 -12.12
N ALA A 161 11.20 -5.53 -13.06
CA ALA A 161 10.71 -4.38 -13.79
C ALA A 161 10.45 -4.71 -15.28
N GLY A 162 9.38 -4.13 -15.82
CA GLY A 162 9.04 -4.13 -17.23
C GLY A 162 8.74 -2.72 -17.73
N THR A 163 8.62 -2.58 -19.04
CA THR A 163 8.31 -1.30 -19.70
C THR A 163 7.07 -1.35 -20.57
N VAL A 164 6.55 -2.56 -20.84
CA VAL A 164 5.47 -2.79 -21.81
C VAL A 164 4.11 -2.48 -21.21
N ALA A 165 3.22 -1.90 -22.00
CA ALA A 165 1.83 -1.66 -21.63
C ALA A 165 1.12 -2.98 -21.25
N LEU A 166 0.03 -2.86 -20.47
CA LEU A 166 -0.75 -4.02 -20.05
C LEU A 166 -1.43 -4.68 -21.27
N THR A 167 -1.08 -5.91 -21.54
CA THR A 167 -1.67 -6.77 -22.56
C THR A 167 -1.73 -8.19 -22.02
N PRO A 168 -2.51 -9.10 -22.59
CA PRO A 168 -2.48 -10.52 -22.18
C PRO A 168 -1.07 -11.12 -22.21
N THR A 169 -0.27 -10.78 -23.23
CA THR A 169 1.11 -11.26 -23.37
C THR A 169 2.03 -10.69 -22.32
N SER A 170 1.99 -9.36 -22.08
CA SER A 170 2.84 -8.72 -21.04
C SER A 170 2.45 -9.14 -19.63
N LEU A 171 1.14 -9.36 -19.38
CA LEU A 171 0.65 -9.92 -18.14
C LEU A 171 1.23 -11.31 -17.89
N ASN A 172 1.22 -12.19 -18.91
CA ASN A 172 1.85 -13.51 -18.81
C ASN A 172 3.35 -13.40 -18.50
N THR A 173 4.06 -12.50 -19.16
CA THR A 173 5.48 -12.27 -18.89
C THR A 173 5.74 -11.85 -17.43
N GLY A 174 4.90 -10.97 -16.88
CA GLY A 174 5.00 -10.58 -15.47
C GLY A 174 4.70 -11.73 -14.51
N ILE A 175 3.72 -12.57 -14.81
CA ILE A 175 3.38 -13.76 -14.02
C ILE A 175 4.53 -14.79 -14.04
N VAL A 176 5.11 -15.05 -15.21
CA VAL A 176 6.28 -15.94 -15.34
C VAL A 176 7.46 -15.38 -14.58
N ASN A 177 7.72 -14.06 -14.68
CA ASN A 177 8.77 -13.41 -13.90
C ASN A 177 8.60 -13.64 -12.39
N LEU A 178 7.38 -13.51 -11.84
CA LEU A 178 7.11 -13.80 -10.45
C LEU A 178 7.35 -15.28 -10.08
N MET A 179 6.96 -16.20 -10.95
CA MET A 179 7.15 -17.64 -10.73
C MET A 179 8.61 -18.05 -10.75
N GLU A 180 9.44 -17.37 -11.55
CA GLU A 180 10.87 -17.63 -11.69
C GLU A 180 11.75 -16.82 -10.75
N GLN A 181 11.16 -15.95 -9.91
CA GLN A 181 11.91 -15.15 -8.95
C GLN A 181 12.75 -16.04 -8.03
N LYS A 182 13.99 -15.61 -7.83
CA LYS A 182 14.97 -16.27 -6.97
C LYS A 182 15.04 -15.57 -5.61
N ASN A 183 15.26 -16.34 -4.59
CA ASN A 183 15.61 -15.82 -3.28
C ASN A 183 17.04 -15.23 -3.29
N GLN A 184 17.46 -14.63 -2.18
CA GLN A 184 18.77 -14.01 -2.07
C GLN A 184 19.95 -15.01 -2.14
N ALA A 185 19.70 -16.32 -2.05
CA ALA A 185 20.69 -17.37 -2.25
C ALA A 185 20.80 -17.82 -3.73
N GLY A 186 19.96 -17.27 -4.63
CA GLY A 186 19.95 -17.63 -6.04
C GLY A 186 19.07 -18.84 -6.39
N VAL A 187 18.32 -19.36 -5.45
CA VAL A 187 17.40 -20.48 -5.64
C VAL A 187 16.01 -19.94 -6.02
N ILE A 188 15.34 -20.56 -6.98
CA ILE A 188 13.97 -20.20 -7.36
C ILE A 188 13.07 -20.38 -6.13
N SER A 189 12.46 -19.30 -5.70
CA SER A 189 11.50 -19.29 -4.59
C SER A 189 10.06 -19.22 -5.08
N GLY A 190 9.85 -18.77 -6.31
CA GLY A 190 8.58 -18.67 -7.03
C GLY A 190 7.44 -18.06 -6.21
N ALA A 191 6.79 -17.06 -6.76
CA ALA A 191 5.62 -16.46 -6.15
C ALA A 191 4.46 -16.47 -7.15
N THR A 192 3.26 -16.77 -6.66
CA THR A 192 2.06 -16.73 -7.51
C THR A 192 1.41 -15.35 -7.40
N ALA A 193 1.19 -14.71 -8.55
CA ALA A 193 0.47 -13.44 -8.61
C ALA A 193 -0.96 -13.59 -8.02
N LYS A 194 -1.38 -12.66 -7.18
CA LYS A 194 -2.70 -12.59 -6.57
C LYS A 194 -3.43 -11.30 -6.89
N VAL A 195 -2.69 -10.20 -6.98
CA VAL A 195 -3.24 -8.87 -7.18
C VAL A 195 -2.66 -8.27 -8.45
N LEU A 196 -3.53 -7.74 -9.30
CA LEU A 196 -3.19 -6.83 -10.39
C LEU A 196 -3.64 -5.44 -9.99
N LEU A 197 -2.67 -4.55 -9.71
CA LEU A 197 -2.92 -3.18 -9.30
C LEU A 197 -2.67 -2.24 -10.47
N VAL A 198 -3.64 -1.40 -10.80
CA VAL A 198 -3.61 -0.49 -11.96
C VAL A 198 -4.12 0.90 -11.61
N ALA A 199 -3.75 1.89 -12.44
CA ALA A 199 -4.36 3.21 -12.40
C ALA A 199 -5.83 3.16 -12.91
N PRO A 200 -6.70 4.13 -12.54
CA PRO A 200 -8.10 4.17 -12.97
C PRO A 200 -8.27 4.15 -14.49
N ALA A 201 -7.37 4.77 -15.24
CA ALA A 201 -7.38 4.77 -16.70
C ALA A 201 -7.28 3.36 -17.30
N ASN A 202 -6.53 2.47 -16.66
CA ASN A 202 -6.34 1.08 -17.09
C ASN A 202 -7.35 0.09 -16.50
N TRP A 203 -8.28 0.53 -15.65
CA TRP A 203 -9.22 -0.36 -14.97
C TRP A 203 -10.04 -1.21 -15.93
N LYS A 204 -10.65 -0.57 -16.94
CA LYS A 204 -11.48 -1.27 -17.94
C LYS A 204 -10.66 -2.35 -18.64
N HIS A 205 -9.48 -2.00 -19.11
CA HIS A 205 -8.61 -2.89 -19.85
C HIS A 205 -8.12 -4.08 -18.99
N ALA A 206 -7.76 -3.81 -17.74
CA ALA A 206 -7.38 -4.87 -16.79
C ALA A 206 -8.53 -5.87 -16.56
N ARG A 207 -9.77 -5.36 -16.40
CA ARG A 207 -10.97 -6.20 -16.26
C ARG A 207 -11.31 -7.00 -17.53
N GLU A 208 -11.16 -6.40 -18.70
CA GLU A 208 -11.33 -7.12 -19.98
C GLU A 208 -10.36 -8.30 -20.09
N ILE A 209 -9.11 -8.13 -19.65
CA ILE A 209 -8.11 -9.20 -19.68
C ILE A 209 -8.41 -10.29 -18.63
N THR A 210 -8.83 -9.91 -17.42
CA THR A 210 -8.96 -10.87 -16.31
C THR A 210 -10.32 -11.53 -16.22
N ASP A 211 -11.41 -10.81 -16.50
CA ASP A 211 -12.78 -11.27 -16.24
C ASP A 211 -13.49 -11.82 -17.48
N SER A 212 -12.99 -11.54 -18.68
CA SER A 212 -13.56 -12.08 -19.93
C SER A 212 -13.53 -13.60 -19.95
N ALA A 213 -14.58 -14.22 -20.41
CA ALA A 213 -14.63 -15.68 -20.57
C ALA A 213 -13.72 -16.19 -21.68
N LEU A 214 -13.53 -15.37 -22.71
CA LEU A 214 -12.70 -15.67 -23.89
C LEU A 214 -11.60 -14.60 -23.99
N ILE A 215 -10.46 -14.97 -24.54
CA ILE A 215 -9.38 -14.03 -24.80
C ILE A 215 -9.86 -13.06 -25.87
N ALA A 216 -9.96 -11.76 -25.53
CA ALA A 216 -10.24 -10.72 -26.49
C ALA A 216 -9.15 -10.75 -27.59
N ASP A 217 -9.56 -10.57 -28.86
CA ASP A 217 -8.64 -10.48 -29.99
C ASP A 217 -7.98 -11.81 -30.45
N SER A 218 -8.50 -12.97 -30.01
CA SER A 218 -8.12 -14.23 -30.62
C SER A 218 -9.21 -14.70 -31.60
N GLY A 219 -8.87 -14.81 -32.88
CA GLY A 219 -9.79 -15.32 -33.91
C GLY A 219 -10.31 -16.78 -33.65
N ASN A 220 -9.82 -17.42 -32.60
CA ASN A 220 -10.12 -18.83 -32.29
C ASN A 220 -10.95 -19.00 -31.00
N ASN A 221 -11.52 -17.97 -30.42
CA ASN A 221 -12.32 -18.02 -29.16
C ASN A 221 -11.65 -18.82 -28.03
N ASN A 222 -10.36 -18.63 -27.81
CA ASN A 222 -9.62 -19.34 -26.78
C ASN A 222 -10.13 -18.97 -25.37
N VAL A 223 -10.21 -19.96 -24.48
CA VAL A 223 -10.60 -19.76 -23.08
C VAL A 223 -9.61 -18.88 -22.37
N ASN A 224 -10.10 -17.93 -21.60
CA ASN A 224 -9.26 -17.05 -20.79
C ASN A 224 -8.77 -17.78 -19.53
N VAL A 225 -7.50 -18.12 -19.52
CA VAL A 225 -6.84 -18.84 -18.42
C VAL A 225 -6.71 -17.95 -17.17
N TYR A 226 -6.60 -16.62 -17.33
CA TYR A 226 -6.43 -15.70 -16.19
C TYR A 226 -7.66 -15.66 -15.27
N ARG A 227 -8.84 -15.86 -15.83
CA ARG A 227 -10.10 -15.90 -15.07
C ARG A 227 -10.20 -17.16 -14.20
N SER A 228 -9.82 -18.32 -14.73
CA SER A 228 -10.11 -19.61 -14.08
C SER A 228 -8.97 -20.16 -13.24
N ALA A 229 -7.72 -19.97 -13.67
CA ALA A 229 -6.57 -20.64 -13.05
C ALA A 229 -5.86 -19.79 -11.98
N LEU A 230 -5.78 -18.48 -12.14
CA LEU A 230 -4.99 -17.61 -11.26
C LEU A 230 -5.83 -16.88 -10.20
N GLY A 231 -7.11 -16.61 -10.48
CA GLY A 231 -7.98 -15.87 -9.57
C GLY A 231 -7.39 -14.52 -9.19
N LEU A 232 -6.84 -13.79 -10.19
CA LEU A 232 -6.27 -12.46 -10.00
C LEU A 232 -7.37 -11.48 -9.56
N THR A 233 -7.14 -10.81 -8.44
CA THR A 233 -7.98 -9.70 -8.02
C THR A 233 -7.45 -8.41 -8.64
N VAL A 234 -8.29 -7.74 -9.43
CA VAL A 234 -7.95 -6.43 -10.01
C VAL A 234 -8.31 -5.35 -9.01
N TRP A 235 -7.30 -4.60 -8.59
CA TRP A 235 -7.44 -3.43 -7.74
C TRP A 235 -7.04 -2.16 -8.49
N THR A 236 -7.76 -1.09 -8.22
CA THR A 236 -7.43 0.26 -8.73
C THR A 236 -7.14 1.20 -7.58
N SER A 237 -6.28 2.18 -7.81
CA SER A 237 -6.09 3.27 -6.87
C SER A 237 -6.05 4.60 -7.61
N HIS A 238 -6.83 5.57 -7.13
CA HIS A 238 -6.85 6.94 -7.65
C HIS A 238 -5.47 7.60 -7.58
N TRP A 239 -4.65 7.15 -6.63
CA TRP A 239 -3.31 7.71 -6.36
C TRP A 239 -2.22 7.17 -7.27
N LEU A 240 -2.52 6.29 -8.24
CA LEU A 240 -1.54 5.76 -9.19
C LEU A 240 -1.50 6.50 -10.52
N GLY A 241 -2.58 7.17 -10.89
CA GLY A 241 -2.72 7.85 -12.17
C GLY A 241 -1.84 9.11 -12.30
N ALA A 242 -1.77 9.62 -13.52
CA ALA A 242 -1.01 10.84 -13.86
C ALA A 242 -1.49 12.06 -13.05
N ALA A 243 -2.78 12.15 -12.73
CA ALA A 243 -3.34 13.22 -11.90
C ALA A 243 -2.74 13.29 -10.49
N ALA A 244 -2.27 12.17 -9.96
CA ALA A 244 -1.61 12.09 -8.66
C ALA A 244 -0.05 12.10 -8.76
N GLY A 245 0.48 12.39 -9.95
CA GLY A 245 1.93 12.35 -10.20
C GLY A 245 2.48 10.96 -10.48
N GLY A 246 1.61 9.99 -10.81
CA GLY A 246 1.97 8.65 -11.23
C GLY A 246 1.90 8.47 -12.75
N SER A 247 1.46 7.29 -13.19
CA SER A 247 1.33 6.94 -14.60
C SER A 247 0.00 6.24 -14.86
N ASP A 248 -0.71 6.66 -15.91
CA ASP A 248 -1.97 6.05 -16.34
C ASP A 248 -1.77 4.68 -16.99
N THR A 249 -0.55 4.38 -17.44
CA THR A 249 -0.19 3.15 -18.17
C THR A 249 0.53 2.13 -17.30
N ALA A 250 1.06 2.54 -16.15
CA ALA A 250 1.76 1.64 -15.25
C ALA A 250 0.82 0.59 -14.63
N TRP A 251 1.35 -0.60 -14.43
CA TRP A 251 0.64 -1.71 -13.79
C TRP A 251 1.59 -2.56 -12.95
N PHE A 252 1.04 -3.15 -11.91
CA PHE A 252 1.81 -3.88 -10.92
C PHE A 252 1.16 -5.23 -10.61
N LEU A 253 1.99 -6.26 -10.44
CA LEU A 253 1.57 -7.57 -9.95
C LEU A 253 2.15 -7.80 -8.56
N LEU A 254 1.31 -8.26 -7.65
CA LEU A 254 1.70 -8.59 -6.29
C LEU A 254 1.32 -10.03 -5.98
N ALA A 255 2.23 -10.74 -5.35
CA ALA A 255 1.98 -12.05 -4.78
C ALA A 255 1.49 -11.92 -3.33
N ALA A 256 0.93 -12.98 -2.76
CA ALA A 256 0.49 -12.97 -1.36
C ALA A 256 1.62 -12.67 -0.35
N ASN A 257 2.87 -13.00 -0.71
CA ASN A 257 4.05 -12.82 0.13
C ASN A 257 4.89 -11.58 -0.20
N HIS A 258 4.33 -10.60 -0.92
CA HIS A 258 5.03 -9.35 -1.26
C HIS A 258 5.55 -8.60 -0.02
N GLY A 259 6.56 -7.74 -0.22
CA GLY A 259 7.26 -7.02 0.83
C GLY A 259 6.66 -5.67 1.26
N PHE A 260 5.52 -5.23 0.69
CA PHE A 260 4.90 -3.95 1.02
C PHE A 260 4.31 -3.97 2.43
N THR A 261 4.77 -3.06 3.27
CA THR A 261 4.46 -3.04 4.70
C THR A 261 4.01 -1.65 5.14
N ARG A 262 2.96 -1.62 5.98
CA ARG A 262 2.52 -0.44 6.72
C ARG A 262 3.06 -0.53 8.13
N LEU A 263 3.92 0.41 8.50
CA LEU A 263 4.50 0.51 9.84
C LEU A 263 3.65 1.46 10.68
N ILE A 264 2.99 0.95 11.71
CA ILE A 264 2.09 1.70 12.58
C ILE A 264 2.76 1.84 13.94
N ARG A 265 2.96 3.06 14.40
CA ARG A 265 3.39 3.35 15.78
C ARG A 265 2.23 3.82 16.64
N GLN A 266 1.36 4.64 16.09
CA GLN A 266 0.21 5.21 16.75
C GLN A 266 -0.93 5.28 15.74
N GLY A 267 -2.06 4.68 16.09
CA GLY A 267 -3.28 4.79 15.30
C GLY A 267 -3.78 6.22 15.24
N LEU A 268 -4.84 6.44 14.50
CA LEU A 268 -5.47 7.74 14.41
C LEU A 268 -6.12 8.09 15.76
N GLU A 269 -5.70 9.19 16.34
CA GLU A 269 -6.20 9.77 17.58
C GLU A 269 -6.72 11.17 17.31
N THR A 270 -7.82 11.51 17.99
CA THR A 270 -8.44 12.83 17.92
C THR A 270 -8.36 13.54 19.25
N ALA A 271 -8.29 14.84 19.23
CA ALA A 271 -8.31 15.67 20.43
C ALA A 271 -9.06 16.96 20.17
N LEU A 272 -9.83 17.41 21.15
CA LEU A 272 -10.52 18.69 21.13
C LEU A 272 -9.88 19.65 22.10
N THR A 273 -9.60 20.88 21.67
CA THR A 273 -9.20 21.98 22.54
C THR A 273 -10.38 22.91 22.73
N ASP A 274 -10.70 23.23 23.98
CA ASP A 274 -11.83 24.08 24.34
C ASP A 274 -11.59 25.52 23.88
N TRP A 275 -12.64 26.19 23.41
CA TRP A 275 -12.65 27.57 22.96
C TRP A 275 -12.08 28.56 24.04
N ARG A 276 -12.19 28.19 25.31
CA ARG A 276 -11.66 29.02 26.45
C ARG A 276 -10.12 29.14 26.43
N TYR A 277 -9.44 28.19 25.82
CA TYR A 277 -7.99 28.22 25.64
C TYR A 277 -7.58 28.77 24.27
N SER A 278 -8.55 29.15 23.44
CA SER A 278 -8.32 29.81 22.17
C SER A 278 -8.54 31.32 22.26
N ASN A 279 -7.66 32.10 21.67
CA ASN A 279 -7.81 33.55 21.62
C ASN A 279 -8.99 34.01 20.72
N ASN A 280 -9.55 33.11 19.91
CA ASN A 280 -10.51 33.45 18.87
C ASN A 280 -11.91 32.85 19.13
N LEU A 281 -12.23 32.38 20.33
CA LEU A 281 -13.49 31.73 20.69
C LEU A 281 -13.81 30.56 19.75
N THR A 282 -12.81 29.74 19.45
CA THR A 282 -12.93 28.58 18.57
C THR A 282 -12.63 27.29 19.31
N TYR A 283 -13.38 26.24 19.00
CA TYR A 283 -13.01 24.87 19.33
C TYR A 283 -12.01 24.40 18.27
N ARG A 284 -10.86 23.88 18.70
CA ARG A 284 -9.90 23.26 17.79
C ARG A 284 -10.02 21.74 17.89
N TYR A 285 -10.52 21.14 16.82
CA TYR A 285 -10.56 19.71 16.67
C TYR A 285 -9.38 19.25 15.83
N GLN A 286 -8.55 18.36 16.36
CA GLN A 286 -7.33 17.92 15.70
C GLN A 286 -7.24 16.41 15.69
N ALA A 287 -6.65 15.86 14.64
CA ALA A 287 -6.34 14.45 14.50
C ALA A 287 -4.86 14.27 14.22
N ASN A 288 -4.29 13.21 14.78
CA ASN A 288 -2.91 12.85 14.54
C ASN A 288 -2.73 11.34 14.51
N TYR A 289 -1.77 10.89 13.71
CA TYR A 289 -1.34 9.49 13.65
C TYR A 289 0.14 9.41 13.31
N ARG A 290 0.75 8.26 13.59
CA ARG A 290 2.17 8.04 13.35
C ARG A 290 2.38 6.73 12.62
N GLU A 291 2.73 6.82 11.35
CA GLU A 291 2.95 5.67 10.48
C GLU A 291 3.96 5.98 9.37
N ASN A 292 4.39 4.94 8.69
CA ASN A 292 5.11 5.05 7.42
C ASN A 292 4.90 3.77 6.61
N TYR A 293 5.23 3.83 5.33
CA TYR A 293 5.13 2.73 4.39
C TYR A 293 6.49 2.42 3.80
N PHE A 294 6.79 1.15 3.61
CA PHE A 294 8.06 0.75 3.02
C PHE A 294 7.95 -0.62 2.35
N CYS A 295 8.92 -0.92 1.50
CA CYS A 295 9.13 -2.22 0.89
C CYS A 295 10.60 -2.58 1.06
N ALA A 296 10.92 -3.47 1.99
CA ALA A 296 12.30 -3.85 2.24
C ALA A 296 12.79 -4.88 1.21
N ASP A 297 11.91 -5.78 0.76
CA ASP A 297 12.22 -6.82 -0.21
C ASP A 297 11.31 -6.69 -1.43
N TYR A 298 11.90 -6.64 -2.60
CA TYR A 298 11.19 -6.61 -3.88
C TYR A 298 10.54 -7.96 -4.25
N ALA A 299 10.93 -9.05 -3.58
CA ALA A 299 10.40 -10.37 -3.85
C ALA A 299 8.88 -10.42 -3.74
N GLY A 300 8.25 -11.14 -4.66
CA GLY A 300 6.79 -11.23 -4.76
C GLY A 300 6.13 -9.99 -5.37
N SER A 301 6.89 -9.11 -6.02
CA SER A 301 6.36 -7.96 -6.75
C SER A 301 6.96 -7.86 -8.16
N TYR A 302 6.16 -7.33 -9.09
CA TYR A 302 6.58 -6.99 -10.44
C TYR A 302 5.87 -5.70 -10.86
N GLY A 303 6.57 -4.81 -11.52
CA GLY A 303 6.00 -3.55 -12.00
C GLY A 303 6.41 -3.26 -13.44
N SER A 304 5.49 -2.69 -14.22
CA SER A 304 5.77 -2.20 -15.57
C SER A 304 5.37 -0.74 -15.69
N THR A 305 6.22 0.09 -16.32
CA THR A 305 5.91 1.49 -16.58
C THR A 305 4.82 1.67 -17.64
N GLY A 306 4.60 0.66 -18.48
CA GLY A 306 3.59 0.69 -19.53
C GLY A 306 3.87 1.72 -20.65
N THR A 307 5.13 2.11 -20.85
CA THR A 307 5.50 3.19 -21.78
C THR A 307 5.96 2.71 -23.15
N ALA A 308 6.14 1.42 -23.35
CA ALA A 308 6.58 0.81 -24.61
C ALA A 308 5.48 0.03 -25.30
#